data_edd1688ebc0ebd516bd1eee6c15d85d0
#
_entry.id   edd1688ebc0ebd516bd1eee6c15d85d0
#
_cell.length_a   1.000
_cell.length_b   1.000
_cell.length_c   1.000
_cell.angle_alpha   90.00
_cell.angle_beta   90.00
_cell.angle_gamma   90.00
#
_symmetry.space_group_name_H-M   'P 1'
#
loop_
_entity.id
_entity.type
_entity.pdbx_description
1 polymer ?
#
loop_
_entity_poly.entity_id
_entity_poly.type
_entity_poly.pdbx_seq_one_letter_code
_entity_poly.pdbx_strand_id
1 'polypeptide(L)'
;MSIKKMISTDFFQSLKAIIPLLIVSVVLLSSCASRKEVVYFQNTGDFETLVDKNSFTPKFKIDDLVSIYVSTLDSEASAPFNLLRGGSEGGVRAEQVDYLIDKDGEIDFPVIGKVKIAGLSGEEVRILLRDKLSDYLKDPIINIRLRNFSISVLGEVNRPGTYPVDGERITILEALGLASDMTIKGKRENVMVIRDFDGTKVYTRIDLTKKEALSSPVYYLTQNDVVYVEPNKSAITASSFDNRVTVAVSIASLLITSTILVITRTN
;
A
#
# COMPACT_ATOMS: atom_id res chain seq x y z
N MET A 1 -30.49 -10.33 71.20
CA MET A 1 -31.10 -10.28 69.84
C MET A 1 -30.76 -8.98 69.14
N SER A 2 -29.48 -8.56 69.02
CA SER A 2 -29.14 -7.25 68.42
C SER A 2 -27.96 -7.25 67.46
N ILE A 3 -27.00 -8.16 67.52
CA ILE A 3 -25.75 -8.11 66.73
C ILE A 3 -25.95 -8.57 65.28
N LYS A 4 -26.85 -9.56 65.02
CA LYS A 4 -27.12 -10.08 63.69
C LYS A 4 -27.83 -9.08 62.74
N LYS A 5 -28.56 -8.09 63.31
CA LYS A 5 -29.32 -7.11 62.55
C LYS A 5 -28.44 -5.92 62.10
N MET A 6 -27.40 -5.63 62.88
CA MET A 6 -26.46 -4.54 62.61
C MET A 6 -25.48 -4.90 61.45
N ILE A 7 -24.99 -6.12 61.42
CA ILE A 7 -24.09 -6.61 60.36
C ILE A 7 -24.78 -6.68 59.00
N SER A 8 -26.11 -6.95 58.96
CA SER A 8 -26.90 -7.02 57.71
C SER A 8 -27.12 -5.65 57.07
N THR A 9 -27.29 -4.58 57.88
CA THR A 9 -27.54 -3.21 57.33
C THR A 9 -26.31 -2.58 56.73
N ASP A 10 -25.13 -2.72 57.36
CA ASP A 10 -23.88 -2.15 56.85
C ASP A 10 -23.38 -2.87 55.59
N PHE A 11 -23.58 -4.19 55.52
CA PHE A 11 -23.27 -4.97 54.30
C PHE A 11 -24.15 -4.54 53.11
N PHE A 12 -25.45 -4.33 53.32
CA PHE A 12 -26.36 -3.84 52.29
C PHE A 12 -26.08 -2.39 51.87
N GLN A 13 -25.60 -1.53 52.75
CA GLN A 13 -25.20 -0.15 52.39
C GLN A 13 -23.90 -0.12 51.57
N SER A 14 -22.90 -0.93 51.94
CA SER A 14 -21.67 -1.03 51.18
C SER A 14 -21.87 -1.64 49.80
N LEU A 15 -22.77 -2.63 49.67
CA LEU A 15 -23.15 -3.23 48.39
C LEU A 15 -23.86 -2.22 47.47
N LYS A 16 -24.70 -1.33 47.99
CA LYS A 16 -25.36 -0.24 47.24
C LYS A 16 -24.37 0.80 46.71
N ALA A 17 -23.21 0.98 47.32
CA ALA A 17 -22.16 1.89 46.85
C ALA A 17 -21.24 1.21 45.82
N ILE A 18 -21.00 -0.09 45.91
CA ILE A 18 -20.12 -0.87 45.02
C ILE A 18 -20.77 -1.12 43.67
N ILE A 19 -22.07 -1.40 43.63
CA ILE A 19 -22.82 -1.71 42.39
C ILE A 19 -22.74 -0.54 41.37
N PRO A 20 -23.00 0.73 41.70
CA PRO A 20 -22.91 1.82 40.71
C PRO A 20 -21.46 2.04 40.28
N LEU A 21 -20.47 1.84 41.12
CA LEU A 21 -19.07 1.93 40.75
C LEU A 21 -18.66 0.84 39.77
N LEU A 22 -19.16 -0.39 39.92
CA LEU A 22 -18.95 -1.50 39.00
C LEU A 22 -19.63 -1.25 37.67
N ILE A 23 -20.85 -0.70 37.66
CA ILE A 23 -21.59 -0.34 36.45
C ILE A 23 -20.84 0.75 35.65
N VAL A 24 -20.34 1.78 36.34
CA VAL A 24 -19.54 2.85 35.71
C VAL A 24 -18.25 2.27 35.11
N SER A 25 -17.58 1.35 35.83
CA SER A 25 -16.38 0.66 35.31
C SER A 25 -16.67 -0.16 34.06
N VAL A 26 -17.77 -0.89 34.00
CA VAL A 26 -18.17 -1.68 32.83
C VAL A 26 -18.55 -0.79 31.63
N VAL A 27 -19.18 0.36 31.85
CA VAL A 27 -19.53 1.32 30.81
C VAL A 27 -18.27 1.99 30.21
N LEU A 28 -17.24 2.23 31.03
CA LEU A 28 -15.96 2.80 30.57
C LEU A 28 -15.12 1.82 29.74
N LEU A 29 -15.39 0.53 29.81
CA LEU A 29 -14.69 -0.52 29.06
C LEU A 29 -15.29 -0.81 27.68
N SER A 30 -16.45 -0.24 27.33
CA SER A 30 -17.09 -0.44 26.02
C SER A 30 -16.45 0.45 24.93
N SER A 31 -15.26 0.10 24.47
CA SER A 31 -14.64 0.66 23.27
C SER A 31 -15.04 -0.19 22.05
N CYS A 32 -16.13 0.19 21.35
CA CYS A 32 -16.54 -0.47 20.12
C CYS A 32 -15.75 0.09 18.94
N ALA A 33 -14.91 -0.72 18.30
CA ALA A 33 -14.40 -0.43 16.96
C ALA A 33 -15.58 -0.45 15.96
N SER A 34 -15.70 0.59 15.13
CA SER A 34 -16.77 0.66 14.14
C SER A 34 -16.42 -0.20 12.92
N ARG A 35 -17.32 -1.12 12.53
CA ARG A 35 -17.19 -1.90 11.28
C ARG A 35 -16.99 -1.01 10.06
N LYS A 36 -17.53 0.20 10.07
CA LYS A 36 -17.43 1.19 8.98
C LYS A 36 -16.02 1.66 8.69
N GLU A 37 -15.09 1.51 9.63
CA GLU A 37 -13.69 1.93 9.46
C GLU A 37 -12.81 0.83 8.87
N VAL A 38 -13.32 -0.41 8.77
CA VAL A 38 -12.50 -1.60 8.45
C VAL A 38 -12.87 -2.24 7.11
N VAL A 39 -14.10 -2.05 6.63
CA VAL A 39 -14.60 -2.73 5.43
C VAL A 39 -14.38 -1.87 4.19
N TYR A 40 -13.91 -2.49 3.10
CA TYR A 40 -13.79 -1.87 1.78
C TYR A 40 -15.16 -1.73 1.09
N PHE A 41 -15.33 -0.76 0.21
CA PHE A 41 -16.45 -0.60 -0.73
C PHE A 41 -17.86 -0.77 -0.13
N GLN A 42 -18.13 -0.12 0.98
CA GLN A 42 -19.38 -0.30 1.75
C GLN A 42 -20.63 0.21 1.04
N ASN A 43 -20.48 1.04 0.01
CA ASN A 43 -21.56 1.64 -0.75
C ASN A 43 -21.81 0.97 -2.11
N THR A 44 -21.28 -0.24 -2.32
CA THR A 44 -21.59 -1.03 -3.51
C THR A 44 -22.95 -1.68 -3.39
N GLY A 45 -23.76 -1.62 -4.46
CA GLY A 45 -24.98 -2.41 -4.61
C GLY A 45 -24.69 -3.83 -5.10
N ASP A 46 -25.67 -4.72 -4.94
CA ASP A 46 -25.60 -6.05 -5.56
C ASP A 46 -25.62 -5.90 -7.09
N PHE A 47 -24.67 -6.53 -7.79
CA PHE A 47 -24.56 -6.53 -9.26
C PHE A 47 -24.37 -5.14 -9.90
N GLU A 48 -23.67 -4.23 -9.24
CA GLU A 48 -23.36 -2.92 -9.81
C GLU A 48 -22.17 -3.05 -10.79
N THR A 49 -22.33 -2.50 -12.01
CA THR A 49 -21.27 -2.41 -13.01
C THR A 49 -20.70 -1.00 -13.05
N LEU A 50 -19.45 -0.84 -12.73
CA LEU A 50 -18.70 0.40 -12.94
C LEU A 50 -17.97 0.31 -14.27
N VAL A 51 -18.28 1.23 -15.18
CA VAL A 51 -17.52 1.38 -16.44
C VAL A 51 -16.45 2.43 -16.19
N ASP A 52 -15.19 2.02 -16.13
CA ASP A 52 -14.07 2.95 -16.11
C ASP A 52 -13.90 3.54 -17.50
N LYS A 53 -14.18 4.85 -17.61
CA LYS A 53 -14.00 5.61 -18.86
C LYS A 53 -12.57 6.12 -19.05
N ASN A 54 -11.74 6.03 -18.02
CA ASN A 54 -10.36 6.47 -18.03
C ASN A 54 -9.45 5.24 -18.22
N SER A 55 -9.14 4.88 -19.45
CA SER A 55 -8.10 3.90 -19.73
C SER A 55 -6.75 4.48 -19.28
N PHE A 56 -6.27 4.03 -18.12
CA PHE A 56 -4.93 4.39 -17.65
C PHE A 56 -3.88 3.75 -18.57
N THR A 57 -3.08 4.59 -19.22
CA THR A 57 -1.95 4.14 -20.04
C THR A 57 -0.66 4.66 -19.41
N PRO A 58 0.20 3.76 -18.88
CA PRO A 58 1.48 4.16 -18.29
C PRO A 58 2.39 4.74 -19.37
N LYS A 59 3.16 5.78 -19.00
CA LYS A 59 4.14 6.44 -19.85
C LYS A 59 5.52 6.31 -19.25
N PHE A 60 6.53 6.15 -20.10
CA PHE A 60 7.92 6.12 -19.69
C PHE A 60 8.37 7.45 -19.13
N LYS A 61 9.26 7.40 -18.13
CA LYS A 61 9.84 8.55 -17.44
C LYS A 61 11.36 8.53 -17.53
N ILE A 62 11.97 9.65 -17.22
CA ILE A 62 13.42 9.73 -16.99
C ILE A 62 13.80 8.76 -15.86
N ASP A 63 14.99 8.14 -15.95
CA ASP A 63 15.51 7.10 -15.06
C ASP A 63 14.78 5.74 -15.12
N ASP A 64 13.81 5.57 -16.04
CA ASP A 64 13.26 4.23 -16.31
C ASP A 64 14.28 3.34 -17.01
N LEU A 65 14.33 2.07 -16.61
CA LEU A 65 15.03 1.00 -17.30
C LEU A 65 14.08 0.25 -18.21
N VAL A 66 14.35 0.24 -19.50
CA VAL A 66 13.48 -0.34 -20.52
C VAL A 66 14.20 -1.45 -21.26
N SER A 67 13.64 -2.64 -21.25
CA SER A 67 14.05 -3.74 -22.11
C SER A 67 13.35 -3.62 -23.45
N ILE A 68 14.12 -3.55 -24.55
CA ILE A 68 13.59 -3.49 -25.91
C ILE A 68 14.21 -4.60 -26.72
N TYR A 69 13.37 -5.50 -27.27
CA TYR A 69 13.80 -6.60 -28.10
C TYR A 69 13.14 -6.52 -29.48
N VAL A 70 13.95 -6.52 -30.51
CA VAL A 70 13.52 -6.49 -31.92
C VAL A 70 13.71 -7.87 -32.53
N SER A 71 12.67 -8.41 -33.15
CA SER A 71 12.72 -9.67 -33.90
C SER A 71 12.08 -9.52 -35.26
N THR A 72 12.58 -10.30 -36.22
CA THR A 72 12.05 -10.44 -37.59
C THR A 72 12.07 -11.92 -37.98
N LEU A 73 11.55 -12.24 -39.14
CA LEU A 73 11.66 -13.60 -39.70
C LEU A 73 13.13 -14.01 -39.91
N ASP A 74 13.99 -13.06 -40.25
CA ASP A 74 15.44 -13.23 -40.33
C ASP A 74 16.10 -12.75 -39.05
N SER A 75 16.56 -13.67 -38.21
CA SER A 75 17.19 -13.36 -36.92
C SER A 75 18.56 -12.70 -37.07
N GLU A 76 19.28 -12.98 -38.17
CA GLU A 76 20.57 -12.34 -38.44
C GLU A 76 20.40 -10.85 -38.75
N ALA A 77 19.35 -10.51 -39.52
CA ALA A 77 19.03 -9.13 -39.85
C ALA A 77 18.67 -8.30 -38.57
N SER A 78 17.99 -8.91 -37.59
CA SER A 78 17.61 -8.22 -36.35
C SER A 78 18.70 -8.16 -35.30
N ALA A 79 19.74 -8.98 -35.38
CA ALA A 79 20.79 -9.06 -34.38
C ALA A 79 21.51 -7.71 -34.06
N PRO A 80 21.84 -6.85 -35.06
CA PRO A 80 22.50 -5.57 -34.81
C PRO A 80 21.66 -4.57 -34.01
N PHE A 81 20.34 -4.76 -33.93
CA PHE A 81 19.38 -3.87 -33.22
C PHE A 81 19.14 -4.30 -31.78
N ASN A 82 19.77 -5.40 -31.32
CA ASN A 82 19.62 -5.93 -29.99
C ASN A 82 20.94 -5.85 -29.24
N LEU A 83 20.98 -5.12 -28.11
CA LEU A 83 22.12 -5.09 -27.24
C LEU A 83 22.17 -6.37 -26.39
N LEU A 84 23.17 -7.21 -26.64
CA LEU A 84 23.40 -8.45 -25.91
C LEU A 84 24.74 -8.39 -25.18
N ARG A 85 24.78 -8.84 -23.93
CA ARG A 85 26.00 -9.00 -23.15
C ARG A 85 26.31 -10.48 -22.98
N GLY A 86 27.54 -10.89 -23.26
CA GLY A 86 28.00 -12.28 -23.13
C GLY A 86 27.59 -13.14 -24.35
N GLY A 87 28.06 -14.38 -24.41
CA GLY A 87 27.56 -15.37 -25.38
C GLY A 87 28.44 -15.68 -26.57
N SER A 88 29.80 -15.60 -26.44
CA SER A 88 30.66 -16.09 -27.52
C SER A 88 31.51 -17.31 -27.19
N GLU A 89 31.89 -17.56 -25.96
CA GLU A 89 32.69 -18.74 -25.62
C GLU A 89 32.38 -19.23 -24.22
N GLY A 90 31.98 -20.50 -24.08
CA GLY A 90 31.87 -21.15 -22.79
C GLY A 90 30.43 -21.40 -22.23
N GLY A 91 29.39 -21.37 -23.06
CA GLY A 91 28.03 -21.78 -22.64
C GLY A 91 27.27 -20.73 -21.80
N VAL A 92 27.75 -19.50 -21.73
CA VAL A 92 27.03 -18.40 -21.10
C VAL A 92 25.95 -17.90 -22.04
N ARG A 93 24.69 -17.93 -21.58
CA ARG A 93 23.54 -17.42 -22.35
C ARG A 93 23.70 -15.92 -22.56
N ALA A 94 23.54 -15.44 -23.78
CA ALA A 94 23.52 -14.00 -24.07
C ALA A 94 22.38 -13.34 -23.28
N GLU A 95 22.70 -12.33 -22.51
CA GLU A 95 21.74 -11.56 -21.71
C GLU A 95 21.43 -10.25 -22.41
N GLN A 96 20.16 -9.90 -22.51
CA GLN A 96 19.71 -8.63 -23.06
C GLN A 96 20.09 -7.48 -22.12
N VAL A 97 20.63 -6.40 -22.69
CA VAL A 97 20.97 -5.17 -21.94
C VAL A 97 19.76 -4.24 -21.98
N ASP A 98 19.38 -3.76 -20.79
CA ASP A 98 18.30 -2.78 -20.65
C ASP A 98 18.80 -1.36 -20.99
N TYR A 99 17.93 -0.53 -21.53
CA TYR A 99 18.19 0.87 -21.86
C TYR A 99 17.77 1.78 -20.70
N LEU A 100 18.67 2.64 -20.25
CA LEU A 100 18.34 3.70 -19.29
C LEU A 100 17.82 4.92 -20.07
N ILE A 101 16.66 5.45 -19.70
CA ILE A 101 16.17 6.72 -20.23
C ILE A 101 16.92 7.85 -19.57
N ASP A 102 17.68 8.61 -20.36
CA ASP A 102 18.53 9.69 -19.88
C ASP A 102 17.73 10.95 -19.45
N LYS A 103 18.46 11.96 -18.93
CA LYS A 103 17.89 13.23 -18.48
C LYS A 103 17.17 14.03 -19.58
N ASP A 104 17.47 13.77 -20.86
CA ASP A 104 16.84 14.39 -22.02
C ASP A 104 15.60 13.60 -22.49
N GLY A 105 15.32 12.49 -21.81
CA GLY A 105 14.22 11.56 -22.10
C GLY A 105 14.51 10.63 -23.27
N GLU A 106 15.78 10.38 -23.58
CA GLU A 106 16.24 9.61 -24.73
C GLU A 106 16.89 8.31 -24.30
N ILE A 107 16.88 7.33 -25.18
CA ILE A 107 17.71 6.13 -25.13
C ILE A 107 18.69 6.12 -26.28
N ASP A 108 19.84 5.51 -26.10
CA ASP A 108 20.84 5.30 -27.18
C ASP A 108 20.59 3.92 -27.81
N PHE A 109 19.85 3.94 -28.91
CA PHE A 109 19.38 2.72 -29.57
C PHE A 109 20.37 2.31 -30.69
N PRO A 110 20.75 1.03 -30.80
CA PRO A 110 21.70 0.57 -31.83
C PRO A 110 21.27 0.96 -33.23
N VAL A 111 22.24 1.30 -34.08
CA VAL A 111 22.10 1.65 -35.49
C VAL A 111 21.39 2.99 -35.73
N ILE A 112 20.25 3.26 -35.05
CA ILE A 112 19.46 4.48 -35.27
C ILE A 112 19.80 5.64 -34.33
N GLY A 113 20.66 5.38 -33.30
CA GLY A 113 21.12 6.41 -32.38
C GLY A 113 20.07 6.83 -31.35
N LYS A 114 20.07 8.10 -30.98
CA LYS A 114 19.21 8.62 -29.92
C LYS A 114 17.73 8.65 -30.30
N VAL A 115 16.89 8.10 -29.42
CA VAL A 115 15.44 8.04 -29.59
C VAL A 115 14.75 8.56 -28.33
N LYS A 116 13.95 9.59 -28.46
CA LYS A 116 13.17 10.15 -27.36
C LYS A 116 11.93 9.28 -27.07
N ILE A 117 11.86 8.72 -25.88
CA ILE A 117 10.75 7.84 -25.48
C ILE A 117 10.06 8.29 -24.18
N ALA A 118 10.67 9.18 -23.39
CA ALA A 118 10.01 9.74 -22.21
C ALA A 118 8.72 10.47 -22.59
N GLY A 119 7.65 10.25 -21.80
CA GLY A 119 6.32 10.80 -22.06
C GLY A 119 5.47 9.99 -23.04
N LEU A 120 6.05 8.97 -23.69
CA LEU A 120 5.34 8.04 -24.57
C LEU A 120 4.91 6.78 -23.80
N SER A 121 3.82 6.19 -24.24
CA SER A 121 3.38 4.85 -23.81
C SER A 121 4.16 3.75 -24.53
N GLY A 122 4.08 2.51 -24.02
CA GLY A 122 4.71 1.37 -24.67
C GLY A 122 4.23 1.15 -26.12
N GLU A 123 2.94 1.45 -26.40
CA GLU A 123 2.41 1.34 -27.78
C GLU A 123 2.94 2.44 -28.69
N GLU A 124 2.99 3.68 -28.19
CA GLU A 124 3.56 4.81 -28.97
C GLU A 124 5.03 4.59 -29.28
N VAL A 125 5.81 4.04 -28.33
CA VAL A 125 7.22 3.70 -28.57
C VAL A 125 7.36 2.54 -29.57
N ARG A 126 6.47 1.53 -29.51
CA ARG A 126 6.45 0.45 -30.53
C ARG A 126 6.21 0.98 -31.94
N ILE A 127 5.26 1.90 -32.10
CA ILE A 127 4.97 2.54 -33.39
C ILE A 127 6.17 3.38 -33.85
N LEU A 128 6.74 4.20 -32.97
CA LEU A 128 7.90 5.05 -33.28
C LEU A 128 9.10 4.22 -33.73
N LEU A 129 9.43 3.15 -32.99
CA LEU A 129 10.56 2.29 -33.32
C LEU A 129 10.30 1.49 -34.61
N ARG A 130 9.07 1.01 -34.84
CA ARG A 130 8.72 0.32 -36.08
C ARG A 130 8.91 1.22 -37.28
N ASP A 131 8.48 2.48 -37.20
CA ASP A 131 8.66 3.46 -38.25
C ASP A 131 10.17 3.70 -38.54
N LYS A 132 10.95 3.97 -37.51
CA LYS A 132 12.40 4.20 -37.65
C LYS A 132 13.19 2.98 -38.16
N LEU A 133 12.72 1.78 -37.86
CA LEU A 133 13.36 0.54 -38.27
C LEU A 133 12.88 0.02 -39.63
N SER A 134 11.84 0.60 -40.22
CA SER A 134 11.26 0.18 -41.50
C SER A 134 12.24 0.29 -42.67
N ASP A 135 13.22 1.20 -42.62
CA ASP A 135 14.28 1.35 -43.64
C ASP A 135 15.32 0.24 -43.59
N TYR A 136 15.39 -0.50 -42.46
CA TYR A 136 16.42 -1.52 -42.22
C TYR A 136 15.83 -2.92 -42.12
N LEU A 137 14.61 -3.06 -41.61
CA LEU A 137 13.97 -4.33 -41.28
C LEU A 137 12.57 -4.42 -41.88
N LYS A 138 12.27 -5.57 -42.47
CA LYS A 138 10.93 -5.87 -42.97
C LYS A 138 10.05 -6.41 -41.82
N ASP A 139 8.94 -5.72 -41.54
CA ASP A 139 7.92 -6.11 -40.55
C ASP A 139 8.49 -6.46 -39.15
N PRO A 140 9.28 -5.56 -38.49
CA PRO A 140 9.89 -5.86 -37.21
C PRO A 140 8.83 -5.97 -36.09
N ILE A 141 8.97 -7.00 -35.26
CA ILE A 141 8.22 -7.19 -34.02
C ILE A 141 9.04 -6.60 -32.90
N ILE A 142 8.47 -5.61 -32.18
CA ILE A 142 9.16 -4.89 -31.12
C ILE A 142 8.48 -5.22 -29.78
N ASN A 143 9.23 -5.84 -28.88
CA ASN A 143 8.81 -6.13 -27.52
C ASN A 143 9.46 -5.12 -26.57
N ILE A 144 8.64 -4.42 -25.79
CA ILE A 144 9.10 -3.38 -24.86
C ILE A 144 8.56 -3.72 -23.49
N ARG A 145 9.43 -3.64 -22.46
CA ARG A 145 9.05 -3.85 -21.05
C ARG A 145 9.78 -2.87 -20.15
N LEU A 146 9.08 -2.32 -19.19
CA LEU A 146 9.67 -1.57 -18.07
C LEU A 146 10.28 -2.58 -17.08
N ARG A 147 11.55 -2.39 -16.70
CA ARG A 147 12.32 -3.35 -15.90
C ARG A 147 12.43 -2.96 -14.43
N ASN A 148 12.45 -1.68 -14.13
CA ASN A 148 12.60 -1.18 -12.76
C ASN A 148 11.27 -0.69 -12.15
N PHE A 149 10.12 -1.14 -12.68
CA PHE A 149 8.84 -0.76 -12.10
C PHE A 149 8.75 -1.26 -10.67
N SER A 150 8.65 -0.33 -9.73
CA SER A 150 8.43 -0.62 -8.33
C SER A 150 7.50 0.42 -7.70
N ILE A 151 6.82 0.00 -6.65
CA ILE A 151 5.98 0.87 -5.80
C ILE A 151 6.37 0.67 -4.34
N SER A 152 6.15 1.67 -3.52
CA SER A 152 6.39 1.56 -2.07
C SER A 152 5.08 1.62 -1.32
N VAL A 153 4.89 0.72 -0.35
CA VAL A 153 3.73 0.71 0.55
C VAL A 153 4.24 0.88 1.97
N LEU A 154 3.78 1.92 2.65
CA LEU A 154 4.27 2.34 3.96
C LEU A 154 3.11 2.58 4.94
N GLY A 155 3.44 2.65 6.23
CA GLY A 155 2.49 2.96 7.30
C GLY A 155 1.81 1.72 7.87
N GLU A 156 0.52 1.81 8.14
CA GLU A 156 -0.24 0.80 8.90
C GLU A 156 -0.71 -0.35 8.01
N VAL A 157 0.25 -1.08 7.44
CA VAL A 157 0.10 -2.32 6.66
C VAL A 157 0.86 -3.46 7.33
N ASN A 158 0.53 -4.71 7.00
CA ASN A 158 1.18 -5.86 7.64
C ASN A 158 2.66 -6.03 7.23
N ARG A 159 3.00 -5.65 5.99
CA ARG A 159 4.37 -5.74 5.46
C ARG A 159 4.73 -4.47 4.71
N PRO A 160 5.18 -3.40 5.38
CA PRO A 160 5.65 -2.21 4.67
C PRO A 160 6.95 -2.51 3.92
N GLY A 161 7.09 -1.91 2.72
CA GLY A 161 8.28 -2.14 1.88
C GLY A 161 8.12 -1.58 0.47
N THR A 162 9.16 -1.78 -0.34
CA THR A 162 9.15 -1.51 -1.79
C THR A 162 8.99 -2.84 -2.52
N TYR A 163 8.06 -2.86 -3.48
CA TYR A 163 7.67 -4.05 -4.22
C TYR A 163 7.90 -3.88 -5.71
N PRO A 164 8.62 -4.80 -6.36
CA PRO A 164 8.71 -4.82 -7.81
C PRO A 164 7.37 -5.21 -8.43
N VAL A 165 7.08 -4.67 -9.60
CA VAL A 165 5.87 -4.92 -10.37
C VAL A 165 6.26 -5.52 -11.72
N ASP A 166 5.86 -6.75 -12.00
CA ASP A 166 6.18 -7.44 -13.25
C ASP A 166 5.24 -7.07 -14.42
N GLY A 167 4.13 -6.38 -14.12
CA GLY A 167 3.13 -5.93 -15.09
C GLY A 167 3.42 -4.52 -15.63
N GLU A 168 2.62 -4.10 -16.61
CA GLU A 168 2.66 -2.71 -17.12
C GLU A 168 1.92 -1.74 -16.18
N ARG A 169 1.08 -2.24 -15.27
CA ARG A 169 0.30 -1.45 -14.31
C ARG A 169 -0.02 -2.27 -13.07
N ILE A 170 -0.27 -1.59 -11.99
CA ILE A 170 -0.74 -2.16 -10.72
C ILE A 170 -1.79 -1.24 -10.11
N THR A 171 -2.81 -1.81 -9.50
CA THR A 171 -3.83 -1.06 -8.75
C THR A 171 -3.38 -0.83 -7.31
N ILE A 172 -3.97 0.17 -6.65
CA ILE A 172 -3.73 0.40 -5.21
C ILE A 172 -4.12 -0.81 -4.35
N LEU A 173 -5.15 -1.57 -4.76
CA LEU A 173 -5.56 -2.79 -4.04
C LEU A 173 -4.55 -3.92 -4.19
N GLU A 174 -4.00 -4.11 -5.40
CA GLU A 174 -2.92 -5.07 -5.62
C GLU A 174 -1.65 -4.68 -4.84
N ALA A 175 -1.32 -3.39 -4.80
CA ALA A 175 -0.21 -2.88 -4.01
C ALA A 175 -0.38 -3.18 -2.51
N LEU A 176 -1.58 -2.95 -1.97
CA LEU A 176 -1.92 -3.32 -0.59
C LEU A 176 -1.88 -4.83 -0.40
N GLY A 177 -2.31 -5.63 -1.39
CA GLY A 177 -2.19 -7.09 -1.38
C GLY A 177 -0.74 -7.57 -1.29
N LEU A 178 0.20 -6.95 -2.04
CA LEU A 178 1.64 -7.22 -1.93
C LEU A 178 2.17 -6.93 -0.50
N ALA A 179 1.66 -5.88 0.14
CA ALA A 179 1.97 -5.52 1.53
C ALA A 179 1.20 -6.37 2.56
N SER A 180 0.54 -7.47 2.15
CA SER A 180 -0.28 -8.35 2.99
C SER A 180 -1.45 -7.62 3.65
N ASP A 181 -2.02 -6.65 2.94
CA ASP A 181 -3.14 -5.79 3.32
C ASP A 181 -2.83 -4.80 4.45
N MET A 182 -3.76 -3.88 4.66
CA MET A 182 -3.77 -2.94 5.78
C MET A 182 -4.06 -3.68 7.09
N THR A 183 -3.43 -3.27 8.18
CA THR A 183 -3.84 -3.77 9.48
C THR A 183 -5.24 -3.26 9.83
N ILE A 184 -5.85 -3.83 10.88
CA ILE A 184 -7.16 -3.35 11.38
C ILE A 184 -7.09 -1.90 11.89
N LYS A 185 -5.90 -1.42 12.16
CA LYS A 185 -5.61 -0.06 12.65
C LYS A 185 -5.35 0.95 11.53
N GLY A 186 -5.26 0.50 10.28
CA GLY A 186 -5.07 1.37 9.12
C GLY A 186 -6.35 2.11 8.73
N LYS A 187 -6.24 3.41 8.44
CA LYS A 187 -7.34 4.26 7.97
C LYS A 187 -7.62 4.02 6.49
N ARG A 188 -8.69 3.25 6.20
CA ARG A 188 -9.12 2.94 4.82
C ARG A 188 -9.75 4.13 4.12
N GLU A 189 -10.36 5.01 4.87
CA GLU A 189 -10.99 6.23 4.36
C GLU A 189 -9.98 7.32 3.96
N ASN A 190 -8.68 7.13 4.23
CA ASN A 190 -7.68 8.16 4.06
C ASN A 190 -6.30 7.60 3.68
N VAL A 191 -6.26 6.81 2.62
CA VAL A 191 -4.99 6.31 2.07
C VAL A 191 -4.39 7.37 1.16
N MET A 192 -3.12 7.70 1.35
CA MET A 192 -2.42 8.72 0.59
C MET A 192 -1.52 8.09 -0.46
N VAL A 193 -1.64 8.55 -1.70
CA VAL A 193 -0.71 8.25 -2.79
C VAL A 193 0.16 9.46 -3.05
N ILE A 194 1.47 9.27 -3.01
CA ILE A 194 2.48 10.29 -3.32
C ILE A 194 3.08 9.92 -4.66
N ARG A 195 2.97 10.81 -5.63
CA ARG A 195 3.45 10.63 -7.00
C ARG A 195 4.39 11.75 -7.39
N ASP A 196 5.47 11.41 -8.08
CA ASP A 196 6.37 12.37 -8.68
C ASP A 196 5.95 12.67 -10.13
N PHE A 197 5.74 13.94 -10.41
CA PHE A 197 5.56 14.49 -11.75
C PHE A 197 6.71 15.46 -12.05
N ASP A 198 7.74 14.98 -12.72
CA ASP A 198 8.89 15.79 -13.16
C ASP A 198 9.49 16.65 -12.01
N GLY A 199 9.72 16.03 -10.85
CA GLY A 199 10.26 16.69 -9.67
C GLY A 199 9.21 17.38 -8.78
N THR A 200 7.94 17.44 -9.20
CA THR A 200 6.83 17.95 -8.38
C THR A 200 6.13 16.81 -7.67
N LYS A 201 6.13 16.82 -6.33
CA LYS A 201 5.42 15.81 -5.53
C LYS A 201 3.94 16.16 -5.41
N VAL A 202 3.08 15.26 -5.87
CA VAL A 202 1.62 15.38 -5.75
C VAL A 202 1.11 14.38 -4.73
N TYR A 203 0.33 14.86 -3.78
CA TYR A 203 -0.28 14.09 -2.71
C TYR A 203 -1.76 13.97 -2.99
N THR A 204 -2.24 12.76 -3.21
CA THR A 204 -3.66 12.48 -3.46
C THR A 204 -4.18 11.52 -2.41
N ARG A 205 -5.36 11.81 -1.85
CA ARG A 205 -6.02 10.94 -0.87
C ARG A 205 -7.16 10.17 -1.52
N ILE A 206 -7.28 8.91 -1.15
CA ILE A 206 -8.29 7.99 -1.66
C ILE A 206 -9.02 7.32 -0.50
N ASP A 207 -10.35 7.27 -0.58
CA ASP A 207 -11.21 6.61 0.39
C ASP A 207 -11.57 5.21 -0.12
N LEU A 208 -10.87 4.20 0.37
CA LEU A 208 -11.08 2.80 -0.03
C LEU A 208 -12.34 2.17 0.57
N THR A 209 -13.05 2.87 1.46
CA THR A 209 -14.33 2.40 1.97
C THR A 209 -15.47 2.62 0.99
N LYS A 210 -15.23 3.40 -0.07
CA LYS A 210 -16.21 3.77 -1.08
C LYS A 210 -15.83 3.24 -2.47
N LYS A 211 -16.83 2.89 -3.27
CA LYS A 211 -16.65 2.43 -4.65
C LYS A 211 -16.03 3.48 -5.60
N GLU A 212 -16.22 4.75 -5.29
CA GLU A 212 -15.63 5.86 -6.04
C GLU A 212 -14.10 5.81 -6.07
N ALA A 213 -13.49 5.08 -5.13
CA ALA A 213 -12.06 4.78 -5.17
C ALA A 213 -11.61 4.14 -6.49
N LEU A 214 -12.45 3.28 -7.08
CA LEU A 214 -12.16 2.58 -8.33
C LEU A 214 -12.04 3.53 -9.54
N SER A 215 -12.66 4.72 -9.47
CA SER A 215 -12.61 5.76 -10.49
C SER A 215 -11.62 6.88 -10.15
N SER A 216 -10.81 6.72 -9.11
CA SER A 216 -9.80 7.71 -8.71
C SER A 216 -8.67 7.77 -9.74
N PRO A 217 -8.12 8.96 -10.05
CA PRO A 217 -6.97 9.10 -10.95
C PRO A 217 -5.68 8.45 -10.42
N VAL A 218 -5.66 8.09 -9.12
CA VAL A 218 -4.54 7.38 -8.49
C VAL A 218 -4.88 5.93 -8.16
N TYR A 219 -6.00 5.41 -8.66
CA TYR A 219 -6.33 3.99 -8.49
C TYR A 219 -5.31 3.07 -9.14
N TYR A 220 -4.86 3.44 -10.35
CA TYR A 220 -3.70 2.84 -11.00
C TYR A 220 -2.43 3.58 -10.59
N LEU A 221 -1.49 2.83 -10.05
CA LEU A 221 -0.19 3.35 -9.61
C LEU A 221 0.79 3.39 -10.78
N THR A 222 1.73 4.31 -10.70
CA THR A 222 2.85 4.47 -11.65
C THR A 222 4.18 4.14 -10.96
N GLN A 223 5.23 4.04 -11.76
CA GLN A 223 6.61 3.88 -11.31
C GLN A 223 6.95 4.86 -10.18
N ASN A 224 7.54 4.34 -9.09
CA ASN A 224 7.97 5.05 -7.89
C ASN A 224 6.85 5.71 -7.06
N ASP A 225 5.57 5.36 -7.29
CA ASP A 225 4.50 5.80 -6.40
C ASP A 225 4.69 5.25 -4.98
N VAL A 226 4.34 6.07 -4.00
CA VAL A 226 4.32 5.68 -2.60
C VAL A 226 2.88 5.68 -2.10
N VAL A 227 2.42 4.53 -1.62
CA VAL A 227 1.13 4.37 -0.94
C VAL A 227 1.39 4.44 0.57
N TYR A 228 0.81 5.42 1.22
CA TYR A 228 0.95 5.60 2.67
C TYR A 228 -0.38 5.43 3.37
N VAL A 229 -0.41 4.51 4.33
CA VAL A 229 -1.57 4.20 5.16
C VAL A 229 -1.40 4.82 6.55
N GLU A 230 -2.24 5.78 6.88
CA GLU A 230 -2.23 6.41 8.20
C GLU A 230 -2.77 5.45 9.28
N PRO A 231 -2.19 5.48 10.50
CA PRO A 231 -2.76 4.78 11.64
C PRO A 231 -4.05 5.47 12.12
N ASN A 232 -5.00 4.71 12.62
CA ASN A 232 -6.20 5.24 13.24
C ASN A 232 -5.95 5.73 14.68
N LYS A 233 -6.97 6.37 15.29
CA LYS A 233 -6.86 6.92 16.65
C LYS A 233 -6.50 5.86 17.69
N SER A 234 -7.01 4.63 17.56
CA SER A 234 -6.72 3.56 18.52
C SER A 234 -5.25 3.12 18.48
N ALA A 235 -4.63 3.09 17.28
CA ALA A 235 -3.20 2.82 17.13
C ALA A 235 -2.36 3.91 17.81
N ILE A 236 -2.70 5.19 17.54
CA ILE A 236 -1.99 6.34 18.11
C ILE A 236 -2.12 6.33 19.64
N THR A 237 -3.33 6.10 20.16
CA THR A 237 -3.57 6.01 21.60
C THR A 237 -2.80 4.85 22.22
N ALA A 238 -2.83 3.67 21.59
CA ALA A 238 -2.10 2.50 22.08
C ALA A 238 -0.58 2.73 22.13
N SER A 239 -0.02 3.48 21.17
CA SER A 239 1.41 3.82 21.16
C SER A 239 1.81 4.82 22.25
N SER A 240 0.86 5.62 22.73
CA SER A 240 1.08 6.62 23.81
C SER A 240 0.77 6.08 25.22
N PHE A 241 0.19 4.86 25.32
CA PHE A 241 0.02 4.22 26.64
C PHE A 241 1.40 3.77 27.16
N ASP A 242 1.98 4.60 28.01
CA ASP A 242 3.18 4.25 28.77
C ASP A 242 2.85 3.06 29.69
N ASN A 243 3.70 2.04 29.71
CA ASN A 243 3.61 0.89 30.62
C ASN A 243 3.43 1.30 32.10
N ARG A 244 3.84 2.51 32.46
CA ARG A 244 3.68 3.10 33.79
C ARG A 244 2.21 3.26 34.19
N VAL A 245 1.32 3.60 33.24
CA VAL A 245 -0.13 3.75 33.54
C VAL A 245 -0.74 2.38 33.83
N THR A 246 -0.39 1.34 33.08
CA THR A 246 -0.86 -0.03 33.32
C THR A 246 -0.37 -0.57 34.67
N VAL A 247 0.89 -0.31 35.00
CA VAL A 247 1.48 -0.67 36.33
C VAL A 247 0.81 0.09 37.44
N ALA A 248 0.56 1.41 37.31
CA ALA A 248 -0.12 2.21 38.30
C ALA A 248 -1.56 1.74 38.58
N VAL A 249 -2.32 1.42 37.52
CA VAL A 249 -3.68 0.86 37.65
C VAL A 249 -3.65 -0.51 38.34
N SER A 250 -2.68 -1.36 38.03
CA SER A 250 -2.51 -2.66 38.68
C SER A 250 -2.18 -2.55 40.14
N ILE A 251 -1.29 -1.60 40.54
CA ILE A 251 -0.96 -1.34 41.93
C ILE A 251 -2.17 -0.77 42.68
N ALA A 252 -2.90 0.16 42.07
CA ALA A 252 -4.11 0.75 42.65
C ALA A 252 -5.18 -0.32 42.92
N SER A 253 -5.41 -1.23 41.95
CA SER A 253 -6.38 -2.33 42.13
C SER A 253 -5.98 -3.31 43.23
N LEU A 254 -4.69 -3.60 43.39
CA LEU A 254 -4.15 -4.44 44.45
C LEU A 254 -4.35 -3.79 45.83
N LEU A 255 -4.09 -2.49 45.93
CA LEU A 255 -4.29 -1.71 47.18
C LEU A 255 -5.77 -1.66 47.56
N ILE A 256 -6.68 -1.42 46.62
CA ILE A 256 -8.12 -1.43 46.86
C ILE A 256 -8.60 -2.81 47.35
N THR A 257 -8.17 -3.87 46.67
CA THR A 257 -8.53 -5.25 47.05
C THR A 257 -8.02 -5.61 48.43
N SER A 258 -6.76 -5.27 48.75
CA SER A 258 -6.18 -5.55 50.06
C SER A 258 -6.87 -4.76 51.17
N THR A 259 -7.24 -3.50 50.93
CA THR A 259 -7.97 -2.67 51.90
C THR A 259 -9.37 -3.26 52.18
N ILE A 260 -10.09 -3.68 51.16
CA ILE A 260 -11.40 -4.36 51.30
C ILE A 260 -11.27 -5.64 52.12
N LEU A 261 -10.26 -6.45 51.86
CA LEU A 261 -9.99 -7.70 52.62
C LEU A 261 -9.69 -7.44 54.09
N VAL A 262 -8.91 -6.42 54.39
CA VAL A 262 -8.59 -6.04 55.81
C VAL A 262 -9.85 -5.57 56.51
N ILE A 263 -10.65 -4.70 55.87
CA ILE A 263 -11.92 -4.18 56.47
C ILE A 263 -12.91 -5.33 56.71
N THR A 264 -13.03 -6.29 55.77
CA THR A 264 -13.96 -7.43 55.93
C THR A 264 -13.51 -8.45 56.94
N ARG A 265 -12.20 -8.48 57.30
CA ARG A 265 -11.64 -9.41 58.29
C ARG A 265 -11.60 -8.82 59.71
N THR A 266 -11.67 -7.49 59.83
CA THR A 266 -11.63 -6.77 61.15
C THR A 266 -13.05 -6.46 61.68
N ASN A 267 -14.10 -6.69 60.91
CA ASN A 267 -15.50 -6.71 61.31
C ASN A 267 -16.00 -8.17 61.47
#